data_ebb9fa80205402f05e8aed1e475da14a
#
_entry.id   ebb9fa80205402f05e8aed1e475da14a
#
_cell.length_a   1.000
_cell.length_b   1.000
_cell.length_c   1.000
_cell.angle_alpha   90.00
_cell.angle_beta   90.00
_cell.angle_gamma   90.00
#
_symmetry.space_group_name_H-M   'P 1'
#
loop_
_entity.id
_entity.type
_entity.pdbx_description
1 polymer ?
#
loop_
_entity_poly.entity_id
_entity_poly.type
_entity_poly.pdbx_seq_one_letter_code
_entity_poly.pdbx_strand_id
1 'polypeptide(L)'
;MEDKKLYTLLVYSENIAGILNQITAVFTRRQVNIESLNVSASSIPGVHKYTITAWHYDEREIIKITRQIEKKIDVVKASYYTDEQLFIREVGLYKLSTPVVLENSEISRLIRRADAQIVEVNPTYCSVVLSGMTEDITNLYYALEKFDCVLQYTRSGRIAITRSTVEQVSDFLDMQERNRLSKK
;
A
#
# COMPACT_ATOMS: atom_id res chain seq x y z
N MET A 1 12.80 -8.00 24.18
CA MET A 1 12.45 -8.45 22.83
C MET A 1 12.27 -7.19 22.02
N GLU A 2 13.01 -7.02 20.93
CA GLU A 2 12.74 -5.89 20.02
C GLU A 2 11.36 -6.11 19.38
N ASP A 3 10.53 -5.07 19.43
CA ASP A 3 9.20 -5.13 18.82
C ASP A 3 9.31 -5.13 17.31
N LYS A 4 8.50 -5.96 16.65
CA LYS A 4 8.38 -5.97 15.20
C LYS A 4 7.88 -4.62 14.71
N LYS A 5 8.61 -4.00 13.78
CA LYS A 5 8.20 -2.75 13.13
C LYS A 5 7.74 -3.01 11.71
N LEU A 6 6.78 -2.21 11.26
CA LEU A 6 6.34 -2.22 9.87
C LEU A 6 7.20 -1.25 9.07
N TYR A 7 7.81 -1.76 8.02
CA TYR A 7 8.58 -0.98 7.06
C TYR A 7 7.86 -0.93 5.73
N THR A 8 7.90 0.22 5.09
CA THR A 8 7.35 0.43 3.74
C THR A 8 8.49 0.70 2.77
N LEU A 9 8.63 -0.13 1.75
CA LEU A 9 9.56 0.09 0.66
C LEU A 9 8.83 0.73 -0.51
N LEU A 10 9.37 1.83 -1.01
CA LEU A 10 8.96 2.46 -2.26
C LEU A 10 10.00 2.11 -3.32
N VAL A 11 9.57 1.39 -4.35
CA VAL A 11 10.44 0.95 -5.44
C VAL A 11 9.87 1.50 -6.76
N TYR A 12 10.76 2.01 -7.59
CA TYR A 12 10.44 2.47 -8.94
C TYR A 12 11.25 1.65 -9.93
N SER A 13 10.60 1.09 -10.94
CA SER A 13 11.26 0.29 -11.97
C SER A 13 10.68 0.57 -13.34
N GLU A 14 11.40 0.19 -14.38
CA GLU A 14 10.83 0.09 -15.72
C GLU A 14 9.66 -0.91 -15.74
N ASN A 15 8.68 -0.65 -16.62
CA ASN A 15 7.54 -1.54 -16.80
C ASN A 15 7.89 -2.69 -17.75
N ILE A 16 8.58 -3.69 -17.26
CA ILE A 16 8.95 -4.88 -18.01
C ILE A 16 8.45 -6.16 -17.37
N ALA A 17 8.18 -7.18 -18.19
CA ALA A 17 7.72 -8.47 -17.72
C ALA A 17 8.79 -9.13 -16.81
N GLY A 18 8.35 -9.68 -15.66
CA GLY A 18 9.22 -10.40 -14.73
C GLY A 18 9.90 -9.54 -13.67
N ILE A 19 9.88 -8.20 -13.75
CA ILE A 19 10.52 -7.34 -12.74
C ILE A 19 9.89 -7.50 -11.35
N LEU A 20 8.56 -7.63 -11.28
CA LEU A 20 7.86 -7.90 -10.02
C LEU A 20 8.39 -9.19 -9.36
N ASN A 21 8.54 -10.27 -10.13
CA ASN A 21 9.10 -11.52 -9.63
C ASN A 21 10.53 -11.36 -9.13
N GLN A 22 11.36 -10.59 -9.82
CA GLN A 22 12.72 -10.30 -9.39
C GLN A 22 12.78 -9.51 -8.08
N ILE A 23 11.84 -8.57 -7.85
CA ILE A 23 11.75 -7.78 -6.62
C ILE A 23 11.29 -8.67 -5.47
N THR A 24 10.19 -9.42 -5.64
CA THR A 24 9.65 -10.29 -4.59
C THR A 24 10.58 -11.44 -4.21
N ALA A 25 11.36 -11.97 -5.16
CA ALA A 25 12.36 -12.99 -4.90
C ALA A 25 13.45 -12.54 -3.90
N VAL A 26 13.71 -11.24 -3.76
CA VAL A 26 14.64 -10.73 -2.74
C VAL A 26 14.11 -10.98 -1.33
N PHE A 27 12.81 -10.74 -1.11
CA PHE A 27 12.15 -11.03 0.16
C PHE A 27 12.13 -12.53 0.46
N THR A 28 11.77 -13.35 -0.53
CA THR A 28 11.73 -14.81 -0.39
C THR A 28 13.08 -15.39 0.03
N ARG A 29 14.18 -14.97 -0.63
CA ARG A 29 15.53 -15.44 -0.30
C ARG A 29 15.98 -15.07 1.11
N ARG A 30 15.41 -14.04 1.69
CA ARG A 30 15.69 -13.57 3.05
C ARG A 30 14.63 -14.01 4.07
N GLN A 31 13.68 -14.85 3.63
CA GLN A 31 12.59 -15.35 4.47
C GLN A 31 11.78 -14.23 5.14
N VAL A 32 11.60 -13.11 4.46
CA VAL A 32 10.78 -11.98 4.92
C VAL A 32 9.44 -12.02 4.19
N ASN A 33 8.36 -12.11 4.96
CA ASN A 33 7.01 -12.09 4.40
C ASN A 33 6.62 -10.67 4.01
N ILE A 34 6.03 -10.54 2.82
CA ILE A 34 5.40 -9.30 2.37
C ILE A 34 4.00 -9.24 2.99
N GLU A 35 3.71 -8.15 3.72
CA GLU A 35 2.40 -7.90 4.32
C GLU A 35 1.42 -7.36 3.28
N SER A 36 1.84 -6.39 2.48
CA SER A 36 1.07 -5.87 1.36
C SER A 36 1.98 -5.47 0.20
N LEU A 37 1.45 -5.56 -1.00
CA LEU A 37 2.14 -5.17 -2.23
C LEU A 37 1.14 -4.49 -3.16
N ASN A 38 1.40 -3.22 -3.45
CA ASN A 38 0.67 -2.45 -4.45
C ASN A 38 1.61 -2.08 -5.59
N VAL A 39 1.18 -2.27 -6.82
CA VAL A 39 1.95 -1.93 -8.03
C VAL A 39 1.06 -1.14 -8.97
N SER A 40 1.52 0.02 -9.40
CA SER A 40 0.79 0.85 -10.36
C SER A 40 1.74 1.62 -11.27
N ALA A 41 1.23 2.09 -12.39
CA ALA A 41 1.95 3.06 -13.20
C ALA A 41 2.22 4.32 -12.35
N SER A 42 3.43 4.87 -12.44
CA SER A 42 3.77 6.14 -11.78
C SER A 42 3.40 7.34 -12.67
N SER A 43 3.61 8.56 -12.16
CA SER A 43 3.51 9.78 -12.96
C SER A 43 4.56 9.88 -14.07
N ILE A 44 5.62 9.05 -13.99
CA ILE A 44 6.72 9.02 -14.96
C ILE A 44 6.38 7.99 -16.03
N PRO A 45 6.29 8.34 -17.33
CA PRO A 45 6.00 7.40 -18.40
C PRO A 45 6.97 6.21 -18.44
N GLY A 46 6.43 5.00 -18.52
CA GLY A 46 7.22 3.75 -18.57
C GLY A 46 7.78 3.29 -17.23
N VAL A 47 7.50 4.01 -16.13
CA VAL A 47 7.96 3.64 -14.77
C VAL A 47 6.77 3.20 -13.91
N HIS A 48 6.92 2.07 -13.25
CA HIS A 48 5.98 1.57 -12.25
C HIS A 48 6.49 1.87 -10.83
N LYS A 49 5.54 2.18 -9.94
CA LYS A 49 5.77 2.36 -8.51
C LYS A 49 5.24 1.16 -7.75
N TYR A 50 6.06 0.66 -6.85
CA TYR A 50 5.72 -0.42 -5.90
C TYR A 50 5.69 0.16 -4.50
N THR A 51 4.64 -0.14 -3.76
CA THR A 51 4.56 0.09 -2.32
C THR A 51 4.50 -1.27 -1.66
N ILE A 52 5.59 -1.68 -1.00
CA ILE A 52 5.75 -3.00 -0.40
C ILE A 52 5.87 -2.82 1.10
N THR A 53 5.04 -3.50 1.89
CA THR A 53 5.15 -3.48 3.35
C THR A 53 5.60 -4.82 3.89
N ALA A 54 6.43 -4.80 4.92
CA ALA A 54 6.92 -5.98 5.59
C ALA A 54 7.20 -5.71 7.06
N TRP A 55 6.82 -6.67 7.92
CA TRP A 55 7.14 -6.65 9.35
C TRP A 55 8.51 -7.25 9.60
N HIS A 56 9.41 -6.51 10.26
CA HIS A 56 10.71 -7.02 10.64
C HIS A 56 11.19 -6.49 11.99
N TYR A 57 12.04 -7.27 12.70
CA TYR A 57 12.66 -6.85 13.96
C TYR A 57 13.92 -6.02 13.73
N ASP A 58 14.70 -6.35 12.71
CA ASP A 58 15.99 -5.75 12.42
C ASP A 58 15.92 -4.88 11.15
N GLU A 59 16.10 -3.58 11.33
CA GLU A 59 16.15 -2.60 10.25
C GLU A 59 17.30 -2.88 9.26
N ARG A 60 18.41 -3.48 9.73
CA ARG A 60 19.56 -3.81 8.87
C ARG A 60 19.19 -4.79 7.76
N GLU A 61 18.26 -5.72 8.03
CA GLU A 61 17.78 -6.64 7.00
C GLU A 61 16.93 -5.90 5.95
N ILE A 62 16.11 -4.95 6.36
CA ILE A 62 15.35 -4.10 5.43
C ILE A 62 16.29 -3.25 4.56
N ILE A 63 17.35 -2.69 5.15
CA ILE A 63 18.41 -1.98 4.39
C ILE A 63 19.06 -2.89 3.35
N LYS A 64 19.39 -4.14 3.70
CA LYS A 64 19.98 -5.10 2.77
C LYS A 64 19.03 -5.46 1.63
N ILE A 65 17.72 -5.67 1.95
CA ILE A 65 16.67 -5.92 0.95
C ILE A 65 16.59 -4.75 -0.02
N THR A 66 16.46 -3.53 0.50
CA THR A 66 16.35 -2.30 -0.31
C THR A 66 17.54 -2.14 -1.25
N ARG A 67 18.76 -2.26 -0.74
CA ARG A 67 19.99 -2.17 -1.53
C ARG A 67 20.10 -3.28 -2.59
N GLN A 68 19.63 -4.49 -2.29
CA GLN A 68 19.64 -5.60 -3.23
C GLN A 68 18.61 -5.43 -4.35
N ILE A 69 17.47 -4.82 -4.05
CA ILE A 69 16.47 -4.43 -5.06
C ILE A 69 17.03 -3.31 -5.95
N GLU A 70 17.62 -2.27 -5.35
CA GLU A 70 18.18 -1.12 -6.07
C GLU A 70 19.33 -1.48 -7.03
N LYS A 71 20.04 -2.57 -6.77
CA LYS A 71 21.11 -3.07 -7.65
C LYS A 71 20.60 -3.76 -8.93
N LYS A 72 19.31 -4.00 -9.08
CA LYS A 72 18.76 -4.59 -10.30
C LYS A 72 18.77 -3.55 -11.44
N ILE A 73 19.11 -4.00 -12.64
CA ILE A 73 19.30 -3.13 -13.81
C ILE A 73 18.04 -2.30 -14.12
N ASP A 74 16.88 -2.93 -14.01
CA ASP A 74 15.60 -2.33 -14.38
C ASP A 74 14.93 -1.56 -13.23
N VAL A 75 15.59 -1.47 -12.05
CA VAL A 75 15.13 -0.69 -10.91
C VAL A 75 15.76 0.70 -10.95
N VAL A 76 14.92 1.70 -11.04
CA VAL A 76 15.32 3.12 -11.07
C VAL A 76 15.74 3.58 -9.68
N LYS A 77 14.92 3.26 -8.66
CA LYS A 77 15.14 3.65 -7.26
C LYS A 77 14.45 2.70 -6.32
N ALA A 78 15.08 2.40 -5.19
CA ALA A 78 14.46 1.74 -4.05
C ALA A 78 14.82 2.44 -2.76
N SER A 79 13.83 2.71 -1.92
CA SER A 79 14.00 3.33 -0.61
C SER A 79 13.06 2.69 0.40
N TYR A 80 13.44 2.66 1.67
CA TYR A 80 12.58 2.18 2.75
C TYR A 80 12.27 3.32 3.72
N TYR A 81 11.14 3.21 4.40
CA TYR A 81 10.61 4.21 5.30
C TYR A 81 9.87 3.57 6.47
N THR A 82 9.78 4.31 7.57
CA THR A 82 8.82 4.06 8.65
C THR A 82 7.55 4.88 8.44
N ASP A 83 6.47 4.53 9.13
CA ASP A 83 5.16 5.20 8.97
C ASP A 83 5.22 6.71 9.27
N GLU A 84 6.13 7.15 10.15
CA GLU A 84 6.32 8.57 10.49
C GLU A 84 6.81 9.43 9.31
N GLN A 85 7.54 8.81 8.37
CA GLN A 85 8.14 9.47 7.21
C GLN A 85 7.20 9.53 6.01
N LEU A 86 6.05 8.85 6.08
CA LEU A 86 5.12 8.67 4.97
C LEU A 86 3.74 9.24 5.30
N PHE A 87 3.06 9.68 4.26
CA PHE A 87 1.62 9.81 4.23
C PHE A 87 1.05 8.57 3.56
N ILE A 88 0.26 7.80 4.31
CA ILE A 88 -0.23 6.48 3.92
C ILE A 88 -1.75 6.51 3.82
N ARG A 89 -2.28 5.81 2.82
CA ARG A 89 -3.71 5.52 2.69
C ARG A 89 -3.92 4.10 2.16
N GLU A 90 -5.05 3.53 2.55
CA GLU A 90 -5.64 2.31 1.99
C GLU A 90 -7.10 2.57 1.64
N VAL A 91 -7.67 1.70 0.83
CA VAL A 91 -9.11 1.64 0.58
C VAL A 91 -9.63 0.30 1.07
N GLY A 92 -10.64 0.33 1.94
CA GLY A 92 -11.44 -0.82 2.34
C GLY A 92 -12.75 -0.86 1.57
N LEU A 93 -13.12 -2.03 1.06
CA LEU A 93 -14.42 -2.29 0.44
C LEU A 93 -15.17 -3.29 1.31
N TYR A 94 -16.40 -2.94 1.66
CA TYR A 94 -17.29 -3.76 2.46
C TYR A 94 -18.58 -4.01 1.69
N LYS A 95 -18.95 -5.27 1.54
CA LYS A 95 -20.25 -5.67 1.03
C LYS A 95 -21.11 -6.09 2.22
N LEU A 96 -22.19 -5.36 2.46
CA LEU A 96 -23.06 -5.56 3.61
C LEU A 96 -24.45 -6.02 3.18
N SER A 97 -25.12 -6.80 4.02
CA SER A 97 -26.53 -7.18 3.81
C SER A 97 -27.45 -5.98 3.95
N THR A 98 -28.12 -5.57 2.87
CA THR A 98 -29.05 -4.43 2.89
C THR A 98 -30.19 -4.61 3.89
N PRO A 99 -30.88 -5.77 3.99
CA PRO A 99 -31.92 -5.97 5.00
C PRO A 99 -31.41 -5.69 6.42
N VAL A 100 -30.27 -6.25 6.80
CA VAL A 100 -29.69 -6.06 8.14
C VAL A 100 -29.30 -4.59 8.39
N VAL A 101 -28.74 -3.93 7.39
CA VAL A 101 -28.39 -2.48 7.48
C VAL A 101 -29.62 -1.61 7.67
N LEU A 102 -30.74 -1.94 7.03
CA LEU A 102 -32.01 -1.19 7.15
C LEU A 102 -32.69 -1.44 8.49
N GLU A 103 -32.62 -2.64 9.02
CA GLU A 103 -33.21 -3.01 10.31
C GLU A 103 -32.47 -2.41 11.50
N ASN A 104 -31.14 -2.14 11.35
CA ASN A 104 -30.31 -1.66 12.44
C ASN A 104 -29.66 -0.30 12.16
N SER A 105 -30.25 0.76 12.76
CA SER A 105 -29.75 2.12 12.62
C SER A 105 -28.34 2.35 13.17
N GLU A 106 -27.82 1.47 14.03
CA GLU A 106 -26.46 1.54 14.56
C GLU A 106 -25.41 1.32 13.46
N ILE A 107 -25.68 0.40 12.50
CA ILE A 107 -24.78 0.14 11.37
C ILE A 107 -24.61 1.43 10.55
N SER A 108 -25.70 2.12 10.23
CA SER A 108 -25.64 3.39 9.50
C SER A 108 -24.92 4.50 10.28
N ARG A 109 -24.96 4.46 11.63
CA ARG A 109 -24.18 5.38 12.49
C ARG A 109 -22.70 5.03 12.47
N LEU A 110 -22.32 3.75 12.50
CA LEU A 110 -20.92 3.30 12.40
C LEU A 110 -20.30 3.74 11.07
N ILE A 111 -21.00 3.51 9.96
CA ILE A 111 -20.55 3.92 8.63
C ILE A 111 -20.29 5.43 8.60
N ARG A 112 -21.21 6.25 9.09
CA ARG A 112 -21.05 7.71 9.12
C ARG A 112 -19.95 8.18 10.07
N ARG A 113 -19.79 7.56 11.25
CA ARG A 113 -18.73 7.92 12.22
C ARG A 113 -17.34 7.61 11.70
N ALA A 114 -17.23 6.56 10.88
CA ALA A 114 -15.98 6.19 10.22
C ALA A 114 -15.66 7.03 8.98
N ASP A 115 -16.54 7.97 8.59
CA ASP A 115 -16.47 8.73 7.33
C ASP A 115 -16.46 7.82 6.09
N ALA A 116 -17.12 6.66 6.21
CA ALA A 116 -17.26 5.71 5.11
C ALA A 116 -18.46 6.06 4.23
N GLN A 117 -18.37 5.76 2.95
CA GLN A 117 -19.38 6.11 1.94
C GLN A 117 -20.08 4.87 1.43
N ILE A 118 -21.41 4.94 1.36
CA ILE A 118 -22.21 3.93 0.66
C ILE A 118 -22.19 4.31 -0.83
N VAL A 119 -21.59 3.45 -1.66
CA VAL A 119 -21.39 3.72 -3.10
C VAL A 119 -22.37 2.97 -3.99
N GLU A 120 -22.99 1.92 -3.48
CA GLU A 120 -23.99 1.13 -4.18
C GLU A 120 -25.00 0.58 -3.18
N VAL A 121 -26.27 0.58 -3.56
CA VAL A 121 -27.36 -0.04 -2.78
C VAL A 121 -28.27 -0.80 -3.72
N ASN A 122 -28.54 -2.06 -3.39
CA ASN A 122 -29.58 -2.85 -4.01
C ASN A 122 -30.35 -3.66 -2.96
N PRO A 123 -31.42 -4.37 -3.31
CA PRO A 123 -32.30 -5.03 -2.32
C PRO A 123 -31.59 -6.07 -1.43
N THR A 124 -30.52 -6.68 -1.91
CA THR A 124 -29.85 -7.79 -1.20
C THR A 124 -28.56 -7.37 -0.51
N TYR A 125 -27.81 -6.43 -1.10
CA TYR A 125 -26.56 -5.93 -0.51
C TYR A 125 -26.37 -4.43 -0.78
N CYS A 126 -25.53 -3.82 0.02
CA CYS A 126 -24.94 -2.50 -0.27
C CYS A 126 -23.42 -2.56 -0.17
N SER A 127 -22.75 -1.72 -0.97
CA SER A 127 -21.30 -1.60 -1.00
C SER A 127 -20.88 -0.32 -0.31
N VAL A 128 -19.95 -0.45 0.65
CA VAL A 128 -19.38 0.65 1.44
C VAL A 128 -17.90 0.76 1.17
N VAL A 129 -17.40 1.98 1.05
CA VAL A 129 -15.99 2.32 0.82
C VAL A 129 -15.49 3.17 1.97
N LEU A 130 -14.33 2.83 2.50
CA LEU A 130 -13.58 3.67 3.44
C LEU A 130 -12.16 3.86 2.92
N SER A 131 -11.72 5.12 2.81
CA SER A 131 -10.32 5.47 2.59
C SER A 131 -9.71 6.00 3.88
N GLY A 132 -8.74 5.30 4.43
CA GLY A 132 -8.17 5.64 5.73
C GLY A 132 -6.81 4.99 6.00
N MET A 133 -6.41 5.01 7.25
CA MET A 133 -5.29 4.19 7.73
C MET A 133 -5.74 2.74 7.85
N THR A 134 -4.79 1.81 7.83
CA THR A 134 -5.05 0.37 8.00
C THR A 134 -5.93 0.08 9.23
N GLU A 135 -5.66 0.79 10.33
CA GLU A 135 -6.37 0.64 11.59
C GLU A 135 -7.85 1.09 11.48
N ASP A 136 -8.11 2.23 10.85
CA ASP A 136 -9.47 2.74 10.65
C ASP A 136 -10.33 1.75 9.86
N ILE A 137 -9.76 1.23 8.77
CA ILE A 137 -10.42 0.25 7.89
C ILE A 137 -10.71 -1.05 8.65
N THR A 138 -9.73 -1.54 9.40
CA THR A 138 -9.86 -2.79 10.16
C THR A 138 -10.84 -2.63 11.33
N ASN A 139 -10.81 -1.48 12.02
CA ASN A 139 -11.74 -1.19 13.12
C ASN A 139 -13.18 -1.13 12.64
N LEU A 140 -13.44 -0.51 11.48
CA LEU A 140 -14.78 -0.52 10.90
C LEU A 140 -15.24 -1.95 10.56
N TYR A 141 -14.36 -2.78 9.98
CA TYR A 141 -14.67 -4.18 9.71
C TYR A 141 -15.11 -4.91 10.97
N TYR A 142 -14.33 -4.88 12.04
CA TYR A 142 -14.66 -5.55 13.30
C TYR A 142 -15.90 -4.98 13.98
N ALA A 143 -16.17 -3.69 13.82
CA ALA A 143 -17.39 -3.08 14.34
C ALA A 143 -18.64 -3.56 13.58
N LEU A 144 -18.57 -3.71 12.26
CA LEU A 144 -19.66 -4.21 11.42
C LEU A 144 -19.89 -5.72 11.57
N GLU A 145 -18.81 -6.49 11.76
CA GLU A 145 -18.87 -7.95 11.95
C GLU A 145 -19.72 -8.34 13.15
N LYS A 146 -19.76 -7.52 14.21
CA LYS A 146 -20.60 -7.75 15.40
C LYS A 146 -22.11 -7.80 15.10
N PHE A 147 -22.54 -7.30 13.96
CA PHE A 147 -23.93 -7.27 13.52
C PHE A 147 -24.26 -8.38 12.51
N ASP A 148 -23.30 -9.26 12.21
CA ASP A 148 -23.45 -10.32 11.20
C ASP A 148 -23.94 -9.80 9.84
N CYS A 149 -23.57 -8.56 9.51
CA CYS A 149 -24.02 -7.89 8.28
C CYS A 149 -22.99 -7.94 7.16
N VAL A 150 -21.75 -8.37 7.45
CA VAL A 150 -20.65 -8.36 6.48
C VAL A 150 -20.71 -9.61 5.59
N LEU A 151 -21.01 -9.43 4.31
CA LEU A 151 -21.01 -10.49 3.31
C LEU A 151 -19.62 -10.71 2.69
N GLN A 152 -18.87 -9.61 2.50
CA GLN A 152 -17.54 -9.62 1.90
C GLN A 152 -16.73 -8.42 2.37
N TYR A 153 -15.42 -8.61 2.52
CA TYR A 153 -14.49 -7.54 2.89
C TYR A 153 -13.16 -7.69 2.16
N THR A 154 -12.60 -6.59 1.68
CA THR A 154 -11.27 -6.57 1.08
C THR A 154 -10.58 -5.23 1.28
N ARG A 155 -9.24 -5.22 1.19
CA ARG A 155 -8.41 -4.01 1.26
C ARG A 155 -7.51 -3.93 0.03
N SER A 156 -7.19 -2.70 -0.39
CA SER A 156 -6.27 -2.45 -1.50
C SER A 156 -4.80 -2.74 -1.15
N GLY A 157 -4.47 -2.80 0.15
CA GLY A 157 -3.08 -2.61 0.59
C GLY A 157 -2.70 -1.13 0.57
N ARG A 158 -1.53 -0.81 1.12
CA ARG A 158 -1.07 0.55 1.32
C ARG A 158 -0.60 1.20 0.03
N ILE A 159 -1.01 2.45 -0.18
CA ILE A 159 -0.34 3.41 -1.05
C ILE A 159 0.31 4.47 -0.18
N ALA A 160 1.47 4.98 -0.61
CA ALA A 160 2.22 5.93 0.20
C ALA A 160 2.95 6.98 -0.65
N ILE A 161 3.05 8.18 -0.07
CA ILE A 161 3.93 9.25 -0.53
C ILE A 161 4.82 9.70 0.63
N THR A 162 6.01 10.21 0.33
CA THR A 162 6.90 10.75 1.36
C THR A 162 6.37 12.08 1.89
N ARG A 163 6.61 12.36 3.18
CA ARG A 163 6.31 13.67 3.78
C ARG A 163 7.31 14.75 3.36
N SER A 164 8.37 14.37 2.65
CA SER A 164 9.34 15.30 2.07
C SER A 164 8.72 16.10 0.93
N THR A 165 9.11 17.35 0.79
CA THR A 165 8.69 18.22 -0.33
C THR A 165 9.33 17.85 -1.66
N VAL A 166 10.36 17.02 -1.66
CA VAL A 166 11.10 16.58 -2.85
C VAL A 166 10.77 15.13 -3.14
N GLU A 167 10.22 14.87 -4.33
CA GLU A 167 10.08 13.51 -4.84
C GLU A 167 11.43 13.08 -5.45
N GLN A 168 12.22 12.35 -4.66
CA GLN A 168 13.61 11.99 -4.99
C GLN A 168 13.81 11.24 -6.32
N VAL A 169 12.72 10.78 -6.95
CA VAL A 169 12.80 10.01 -8.20
C VAL A 169 12.94 10.91 -9.42
N SER A 170 12.21 12.04 -9.46
CA SER A 170 12.33 13.01 -10.56
C SER A 170 13.74 13.60 -10.60
N ASP A 171 14.27 14.01 -9.45
CA ASP A 171 15.64 14.54 -9.35
C ASP A 171 16.69 13.50 -9.74
N PHE A 172 16.45 12.23 -9.40
CA PHE A 172 17.36 11.13 -9.76
C PHE A 172 17.37 10.88 -11.28
N LEU A 173 16.21 10.91 -11.92
CA LEU A 173 16.10 10.76 -13.39
C LEU A 173 16.73 11.93 -14.12
N ASP A 174 16.48 13.15 -13.68
CA ASP A 174 17.11 14.37 -14.23
C ASP A 174 18.64 14.32 -14.09
N MET A 175 19.13 13.83 -12.96
CA MET A 175 20.58 13.66 -12.74
C MET A 175 21.17 12.56 -13.64
N GLN A 176 20.46 11.44 -13.85
CA GLN A 176 20.89 10.40 -14.80
C GLN A 176 20.92 10.92 -16.24
N GLU A 177 19.93 11.68 -16.65
CA GLU A 177 19.85 12.24 -17.99
C GLU A 177 20.97 13.27 -18.24
N ARG A 178 21.25 14.16 -17.29
CA ARG A 178 22.42 15.07 -17.33
C ARG A 178 23.74 14.30 -17.42
N ASN A 179 23.92 13.24 -16.65
CA ASN A 179 25.11 12.40 -16.68
C ASN A 179 25.28 11.62 -18.00
N ARG A 180 24.16 11.26 -18.66
CA ARG A 180 24.18 10.65 -20.01
C ARG A 180 24.60 11.66 -21.08
N LEU A 181 24.12 12.88 -20.99
CA LEU A 181 24.44 13.97 -21.94
C LEU A 181 25.89 14.46 -21.80
N SER A 182 26.45 14.43 -20.59
CA SER A 182 27.82 14.84 -20.31
C SER A 182 28.90 13.81 -20.72
N LYS A 183 28.47 12.57 -21.05
CA LYS A 183 29.37 11.49 -21.52
C LYS A 183 29.35 11.30 -23.04
N LYS A 184 28.62 12.11 -23.76
CA LYS A 184 28.66 12.22 -25.22
C LYS A 184 29.47 13.45 -25.65
#